data_c0d8ecaf6e00739216f637e8c501e17c
#
_entry.id   c0d8ecaf6e00739216f637e8c501e17c
#
_cell.length_a   1.000
_cell.length_b   1.000
_cell.length_c   1.000
_cell.angle_alpha   90.00
_cell.angle_beta   90.00
_cell.angle_gamma   90.00
#
_symmetry.space_group_name_H-M   'P 1'
#
loop_
_entity.id
_entity.type
_entity.pdbx_description
1 polymer ?
#
loop_
_entity_poly.entity_id
_entity_poly.type
_entity_poly.pdbx_seq_one_letter_code
_entity_poly.pdbx_strand_id
1 'polypeptide(L)'
;MGLLEIDEIQANAILEMQLRRLAALERQKILDRLAELERVIADLEDILAHESRQRQIVSDELTEIVDKYGNERRSQIIAADGDLSMEDLIPDEELVVSITRGGYAKRTRADQYRLQKRGGKGVRGATLRGDDVVQHFIATTNHHWLLFFTTAGRVYRTKAYNLPEAARDAKGGHVAGLLSFQPDEDIAQVLAIRDYDQAPYLVLATRTGLVKKTKLGDYNSPRQAGVIAINFREDDDELIGAELANGDDDILLVSRKGQSIRFKADDEQLRPMGRATGGVRGMKFRDDDSLLSMSVIRAAQVEAEEAVEGDAAESDEVKEQYVFAITDGGFAKRTRISEYRLQSRGGIGIKAMSLANEDRGGLVGAFIVEEDDEVLSITSSGQVVRSPIDANFRQIGRAHV
;
A
#
# COMPACT_ATOMS: atom_id res chain seq x y z
N MET A 1 81.43 -25.98 -28.37
CA MET A 1 80.35 -24.94 -28.29
C MET A 1 80.48 -23.91 -29.41
N GLY A 2 81.63 -23.47 -29.83
CA GLY A 2 81.74 -22.43 -30.86
C GLY A 2 81.49 -22.85 -32.33
N LEU A 3 81.44 -24.13 -32.64
CA LEU A 3 81.25 -24.64 -34.00
C LEU A 3 79.82 -25.05 -34.34
N LEU A 4 78.93 -25.15 -33.36
CA LEU A 4 77.53 -25.63 -33.55
C LEU A 4 76.48 -24.67 -33.04
N GLU A 5 76.86 -23.49 -32.54
CA GLU A 5 75.92 -22.46 -31.99
C GLU A 5 74.86 -23.00 -31.01
N ILE A 6 75.29 -23.97 -30.17
CA ILE A 6 74.40 -24.63 -29.20
C ILE A 6 74.76 -24.21 -27.77
N ASP A 7 73.76 -24.15 -26.87
CA ASP A 7 73.96 -23.89 -25.44
C ASP A 7 74.43 -25.17 -24.69
N GLU A 8 74.79 -25.01 -23.41
CA GLU A 8 75.28 -26.06 -22.58
C GLU A 8 74.27 -27.22 -22.32
N ILE A 9 73.02 -26.86 -22.25
CA ILE A 9 71.89 -27.81 -22.03
C ILE A 9 71.71 -28.63 -23.30
N GLN A 10 71.76 -28.01 -24.46
CA GLN A 10 71.64 -28.68 -25.76
C GLN A 10 72.88 -29.57 -26.01
N ALA A 11 74.06 -29.12 -25.66
CA ALA A 11 75.30 -29.92 -25.78
C ALA A 11 75.27 -31.19 -24.91
N ASN A 12 74.83 -31.07 -23.66
CA ASN A 12 74.67 -32.19 -22.75
C ASN A 12 73.65 -33.23 -23.24
N ALA A 13 72.48 -32.72 -23.74
CA ALA A 13 71.48 -33.59 -24.33
C ALA A 13 71.94 -34.39 -25.53
N ILE A 14 72.80 -33.74 -26.41
CA ILE A 14 73.43 -34.45 -27.54
C ILE A 14 74.48 -35.51 -27.07
N LEU A 15 75.25 -35.18 -26.05
CA LEU A 15 76.24 -36.11 -25.50
C LEU A 15 75.59 -37.30 -24.77
N GLU A 16 74.45 -37.15 -24.14
CA GLU A 16 73.70 -38.21 -23.48
C GLU A 16 72.95 -39.13 -24.46
N MET A 17 72.82 -38.76 -25.75
CA MET A 17 72.17 -39.58 -26.76
C MET A 17 73.01 -40.82 -27.06
N GLN A 18 72.41 -42.01 -26.74
CA GLN A 18 73.03 -43.29 -27.11
C GLN A 18 73.11 -43.41 -28.65
N LEU A 19 74.25 -43.88 -29.18
CA LEU A 19 74.51 -44.06 -30.61
C LEU A 19 73.44 -44.87 -31.36
N ARG A 20 72.71 -45.72 -30.66
CA ARG A 20 71.60 -46.50 -31.19
C ARG A 20 70.37 -45.65 -31.51
N ARG A 21 70.21 -44.47 -30.91
CA ARG A 21 69.12 -43.56 -31.16
C ARG A 21 69.33 -42.66 -32.39
N LEU A 22 70.51 -42.66 -32.92
CA LEU A 22 70.82 -41.93 -34.18
C LEU A 22 70.52 -42.70 -35.45
N ALA A 23 69.82 -43.86 -35.33
CA ALA A 23 69.33 -44.59 -36.51
C ALA A 23 68.34 -43.75 -37.35
N ALA A 24 68.33 -43.97 -38.66
CA ALA A 24 67.56 -43.13 -39.62
C ALA A 24 66.06 -42.96 -39.25
N LEU A 25 65.44 -43.99 -38.64
CA LEU A 25 64.03 -43.97 -38.21
C LEU A 25 63.80 -43.04 -36.99
N GLU A 26 64.77 -42.98 -36.05
CA GLU A 26 64.63 -42.06 -34.91
C GLU A 26 64.94 -40.64 -35.29
N ARG A 27 65.88 -40.45 -36.20
CA ARG A 27 66.09 -39.10 -36.83
C ARG A 27 64.84 -38.57 -37.51
N GLN A 28 64.11 -39.39 -38.27
CA GLN A 28 62.89 -38.99 -38.92
C GLN A 28 61.80 -38.62 -37.90
N LYS A 29 61.62 -39.36 -36.82
CA LYS A 29 60.71 -39.02 -35.73
C LYS A 29 60.99 -37.68 -35.10
N ILE A 30 62.27 -37.37 -34.89
CA ILE A 30 62.69 -36.05 -34.35
C ILE A 30 62.38 -34.92 -35.34
N LEU A 31 62.65 -35.13 -36.63
CA LEU A 31 62.33 -34.15 -37.67
C LEU A 31 60.84 -33.95 -37.82
N ASP A 32 60.03 -35.01 -37.75
CA ASP A 32 58.58 -34.91 -37.82
C ASP A 32 58.04 -34.18 -36.58
N ARG A 33 58.60 -34.44 -35.41
CA ARG A 33 58.22 -33.73 -34.18
C ARG A 33 58.60 -32.27 -34.18
N LEU A 34 59.78 -31.96 -34.73
CA LEU A 34 60.22 -30.57 -34.90
C LEU A 34 59.25 -29.83 -35.84
N ALA A 35 58.95 -30.41 -37.01
CA ALA A 35 58.05 -29.80 -37.97
C ALA A 35 56.63 -29.61 -37.40
N GLU A 36 56.15 -30.53 -36.56
CA GLU A 36 54.91 -30.39 -35.83
C GLU A 36 54.92 -29.22 -34.84
N LEU A 37 56.00 -29.10 -34.06
CA LEU A 37 56.18 -28.01 -33.10
C LEU A 37 56.28 -26.67 -33.78
N GLU A 38 57.03 -26.58 -34.89
CA GLU A 38 57.13 -25.35 -35.68
C GLU A 38 55.77 -24.91 -36.23
N ARG A 39 54.94 -25.85 -36.68
CA ARG A 39 53.55 -25.53 -37.10
C ARG A 39 52.71 -25.01 -35.94
N VAL A 40 52.79 -25.62 -34.79
CA VAL A 40 52.07 -25.20 -33.58
C VAL A 40 52.50 -23.81 -33.16
N ILE A 41 53.81 -23.53 -33.16
CA ILE A 41 54.35 -22.20 -32.83
C ILE A 41 53.85 -21.16 -33.80
N ALA A 42 53.93 -21.43 -35.11
CA ALA A 42 53.47 -20.49 -36.11
C ALA A 42 51.98 -20.20 -36.02
N ASP A 43 51.14 -21.23 -35.70
CA ASP A 43 49.70 -21.07 -35.45
C ASP A 43 49.43 -20.24 -34.20
N LEU A 44 50.12 -20.50 -33.10
CA LEU A 44 50.00 -19.71 -31.86
C LEU A 44 50.43 -18.24 -32.02
N GLU A 45 51.55 -18.02 -32.78
CA GLU A 45 52.01 -16.69 -33.07
C GLU A 45 50.99 -15.92 -33.94
N ASP A 46 50.38 -16.59 -34.93
CA ASP A 46 49.33 -16.03 -35.74
C ASP A 46 48.08 -15.66 -34.95
N ILE A 47 47.69 -16.54 -34.00
CA ILE A 47 46.58 -16.27 -33.07
C ILE A 47 46.86 -15.03 -32.21
N LEU A 48 48.11 -14.90 -31.72
CA LEU A 48 48.52 -13.76 -30.89
C LEU A 48 48.60 -12.47 -31.69
N ALA A 49 48.99 -12.55 -32.96
CA ALA A 49 49.15 -11.38 -33.84
C ALA A 49 47.81 -10.83 -34.39
N HIS A 50 46.75 -11.65 -34.46
CA HIS A 50 45.49 -11.30 -35.08
C HIS A 50 44.30 -11.41 -34.14
N GLU A 51 43.78 -10.28 -33.67
CA GLU A 51 42.59 -10.17 -32.80
C GLU A 51 41.34 -10.85 -33.41
N SER A 52 41.21 -10.78 -34.74
CA SER A 52 40.09 -11.43 -35.46
C SER A 52 40.09 -12.95 -35.26
N ARG A 53 41.29 -13.56 -35.23
CA ARG A 53 41.46 -15.01 -35.02
C ARG A 53 41.16 -15.39 -33.57
N GLN A 54 41.59 -14.57 -32.61
CA GLN A 54 41.23 -14.77 -31.19
C GLN A 54 39.72 -14.71 -30.99
N ARG A 55 39.03 -13.74 -31.59
CA ARG A 55 37.60 -13.62 -31.54
C ARG A 55 36.87 -14.81 -32.18
N GLN A 56 37.43 -15.34 -33.29
CA GLN A 56 36.86 -16.52 -33.95
C GLN A 56 36.93 -17.74 -33.03
N ILE A 57 38.05 -17.98 -32.38
CA ILE A 57 38.23 -19.10 -31.45
C ILE A 57 37.22 -19.02 -30.32
N VAL A 58 37.07 -17.83 -29.69
CA VAL A 58 36.09 -17.60 -28.63
C VAL A 58 34.66 -17.84 -29.13
N SER A 59 34.36 -17.40 -30.34
CA SER A 59 33.04 -17.62 -30.97
C SER A 59 32.76 -19.10 -31.20
N ASP A 60 33.74 -19.85 -31.67
CA ASP A 60 33.61 -21.28 -31.96
C ASP A 60 33.41 -22.07 -30.65
N GLU A 61 34.17 -21.76 -29.59
CA GLU A 61 34.00 -22.37 -28.27
C GLU A 61 32.65 -22.07 -27.66
N LEU A 62 32.17 -20.82 -27.78
CA LEU A 62 30.82 -20.44 -27.32
C LEU A 62 29.74 -21.14 -28.11
N THR A 63 29.92 -21.31 -29.43
CA THR A 63 28.97 -22.02 -30.28
C THR A 63 28.85 -23.48 -29.87
N GLU A 64 29.95 -24.15 -29.57
CA GLU A 64 29.94 -25.54 -29.06
C GLU A 64 29.13 -25.64 -27.74
N ILE A 65 29.30 -24.67 -26.84
CA ILE A 65 28.53 -24.60 -25.58
C ILE A 65 27.04 -24.39 -25.87
N VAL A 66 26.73 -23.49 -26.79
CA VAL A 66 25.33 -23.21 -27.18
C VAL A 66 24.68 -24.44 -27.82
N ASP A 67 25.38 -25.14 -28.69
CA ASP A 67 24.86 -26.36 -29.34
C ASP A 67 24.59 -27.49 -28.32
N LYS A 68 25.43 -27.57 -27.29
CA LYS A 68 25.32 -28.61 -26.25
C LYS A 68 24.28 -28.28 -25.17
N TYR A 69 24.14 -27.02 -24.77
CA TYR A 69 23.33 -26.60 -23.62
C TYR A 69 22.23 -25.60 -23.98
N GLY A 70 22.21 -25.10 -25.22
CA GLY A 70 21.21 -24.16 -25.67
C GLY A 70 19.81 -24.80 -25.68
N ASN A 71 18.82 -24.01 -25.39
CA ASN A 71 17.43 -24.39 -25.51
C ASN A 71 16.65 -23.26 -26.22
N GLU A 72 15.47 -23.61 -26.70
CA GLU A 72 14.60 -22.64 -27.33
C GLU A 72 14.21 -21.51 -26.37
N ARG A 73 14.01 -20.33 -26.92
CA ARG A 73 13.58 -19.18 -26.15
C ARG A 73 12.23 -19.45 -25.48
N ARG A 74 12.17 -19.35 -24.16
CA ARG A 74 10.95 -19.58 -23.37
C ARG A 74 9.96 -18.41 -23.45
N SER A 75 10.45 -17.21 -23.77
CA SER A 75 9.62 -16.01 -23.91
C SER A 75 9.26 -15.82 -25.39
N GLN A 76 7.97 -15.68 -25.66
CA GLN A 76 7.47 -15.35 -26.98
C GLN A 76 7.53 -13.82 -27.19
N ILE A 77 8.06 -13.38 -28.34
CA ILE A 77 7.98 -11.98 -28.74
C ILE A 77 6.65 -11.81 -29.45
N ILE A 78 5.74 -11.06 -28.85
CA ILE A 78 4.49 -10.65 -29.48
C ILE A 78 4.63 -9.19 -29.91
N ALA A 79 4.01 -8.83 -31.07
CA ALA A 79 3.91 -7.44 -31.45
C ALA A 79 3.08 -6.68 -30.39
N ALA A 80 3.62 -5.59 -29.86
CA ALA A 80 2.86 -4.74 -28.96
C ALA A 80 1.88 -3.90 -29.78
N ASP A 81 0.59 -4.15 -29.62
CA ASP A 81 -0.47 -3.30 -30.15
C ASP A 81 -0.73 -2.11 -29.21
N GLY A 82 0.30 -1.39 -28.80
CA GLY A 82 0.21 -0.23 -27.92
C GLY A 82 1.45 -0.04 -27.04
N ASP A 83 1.56 1.11 -26.41
CA ASP A 83 2.59 1.42 -25.42
C ASP A 83 2.32 0.59 -24.14
N LEU A 84 3.15 -0.41 -23.87
CA LEU A 84 3.14 -1.14 -22.59
C LEU A 84 3.44 -0.15 -21.46
N SER A 85 2.48 0.05 -20.58
CA SER A 85 2.69 0.82 -19.37
C SER A 85 3.47 -0.01 -18.34
N MET A 86 4.12 0.66 -17.40
CA MET A 86 4.75 -0.05 -16.26
C MET A 86 3.72 -0.85 -15.45
N GLU A 87 2.46 -0.43 -15.46
CA GLU A 87 1.35 -1.10 -14.79
C GLU A 87 1.05 -2.47 -15.40
N ASP A 88 1.15 -2.60 -16.74
CA ASP A 88 0.91 -3.87 -17.44
C ASP A 88 1.96 -4.96 -17.11
N LEU A 89 3.12 -4.55 -16.59
CA LEU A 89 4.19 -5.45 -16.17
C LEU A 89 4.07 -5.90 -14.71
N ILE A 90 3.21 -5.28 -13.93
CA ILE A 90 3.02 -5.56 -12.51
C ILE A 90 1.75 -6.41 -12.34
N PRO A 91 1.84 -7.62 -11.76
CA PRO A 91 0.65 -8.43 -11.49
C PRO A 91 -0.25 -7.72 -10.48
N ASP A 92 -1.57 -7.78 -10.72
CA ASP A 92 -2.55 -7.23 -9.79
C ASP A 92 -2.81 -8.24 -8.66
N GLU A 93 -2.02 -8.15 -7.59
CA GLU A 93 -2.12 -9.00 -6.42
C GLU A 93 -2.79 -8.26 -5.27
N GLU A 94 -3.51 -9.02 -4.43
CA GLU A 94 -4.07 -8.49 -3.18
C GLU A 94 -2.96 -8.16 -2.19
N LEU A 95 -3.07 -6.98 -1.60
CA LEU A 95 -2.12 -6.48 -0.61
C LEU A 95 -2.79 -5.68 0.49
N VAL A 96 -2.04 -5.54 1.56
CA VAL A 96 -2.40 -4.71 2.70
C VAL A 96 -1.44 -3.54 2.77
N VAL A 97 -1.98 -2.34 2.73
CA VAL A 97 -1.24 -1.11 2.98
C VAL A 97 -1.39 -0.74 4.45
N SER A 98 -0.27 -0.56 5.14
CA SER A 98 -0.25 -0.04 6.50
C SER A 98 0.51 1.28 6.56
N ILE A 99 -0.10 2.27 7.22
CA ILE A 99 0.45 3.62 7.36
C ILE A 99 0.43 3.96 8.84
N THR A 100 1.57 4.43 9.35
CA THR A 100 1.69 4.84 10.75
C THR A 100 1.42 6.33 10.92
N ARG A 101 1.12 6.75 12.15
CA ARG A 101 0.98 8.17 12.52
C ARG A 101 2.22 8.98 12.16
N GLY A 102 3.41 8.39 12.32
CA GLY A 102 4.68 9.02 11.95
C GLY A 102 4.96 9.05 10.45
N GLY A 103 3.96 8.75 9.59
CA GLY A 103 4.08 8.86 8.13
C GLY A 103 4.86 7.74 7.45
N TYR A 104 5.10 6.59 8.11
CA TYR A 104 5.70 5.43 7.48
C TYR A 104 4.65 4.56 6.83
N ALA A 105 4.84 4.26 5.55
CA ALA A 105 3.94 3.42 4.76
C ALA A 105 4.68 2.23 4.16
N LYS A 106 3.96 1.14 4.02
CA LYS A 106 4.40 -0.06 3.30
C LYS A 106 3.22 -0.78 2.70
N ARG A 107 3.50 -1.56 1.66
CA ARG A 107 2.60 -2.59 1.14
C ARG A 107 3.14 -3.97 1.51
N THR A 108 2.26 -4.86 1.88
CA THR A 108 2.58 -6.25 2.24
C THR A 108 1.57 -7.15 1.55
N ARG A 109 2.01 -8.24 0.96
CA ARG A 109 1.10 -9.20 0.31
C ARG A 109 0.08 -9.73 1.30
N ALA A 110 -1.18 -9.84 0.89
CA ALA A 110 -2.27 -10.28 1.77
C ALA A 110 -2.05 -11.71 2.32
N ASP A 111 -1.36 -12.58 1.57
CA ASP A 111 -1.01 -13.95 1.97
C ASP A 111 -0.12 -14.03 3.23
N GLN A 112 0.59 -12.94 3.57
CA GLN A 112 1.39 -12.86 4.82
C GLN A 112 0.51 -12.64 6.07
N TYR A 113 -0.77 -12.29 5.90
CA TYR A 113 -1.75 -12.15 6.98
C TYR A 113 -2.62 -13.41 7.04
N ARG A 114 -2.14 -14.43 7.76
CA ARG A 114 -2.87 -15.70 7.91
C ARG A 114 -4.12 -15.51 8.73
N LEU A 115 -5.21 -16.12 8.29
CA LEU A 115 -6.43 -16.27 9.08
C LEU A 115 -6.11 -17.00 10.40
N GLN A 116 -6.40 -16.36 11.52
CA GLN A 116 -6.28 -16.97 12.86
C GLN A 116 -7.67 -17.29 13.40
N LYS A 117 -7.79 -18.44 14.06
CA LYS A 117 -9.04 -18.78 14.77
C LYS A 117 -9.21 -17.85 16.00
N ARG A 118 -10.45 -17.63 16.42
CA ARG A 118 -10.79 -16.90 17.66
C ARG A 118 -9.93 -17.41 18.84
N GLY A 119 -9.34 -16.49 19.62
CA GLY A 119 -8.45 -16.82 20.74
C GLY A 119 -6.97 -17.00 20.38
N GLY A 120 -6.55 -16.75 19.13
CA GLY A 120 -5.15 -16.71 18.76
C GLY A 120 -4.43 -15.51 19.38
N LYS A 121 -3.08 -15.62 19.58
CA LYS A 121 -2.23 -14.55 20.16
C LYS A 121 -2.07 -13.32 19.27
N GLY A 122 -2.78 -13.21 18.13
CA GLY A 122 -2.58 -12.17 17.15
C GLY A 122 -1.18 -12.19 16.50
N VAL A 123 -0.95 -11.34 15.53
CA VAL A 123 0.36 -11.17 14.89
C VAL A 123 0.73 -9.68 14.89
N ARG A 124 2.00 -9.36 15.15
CA ARG A 124 2.47 -7.99 15.03
C ARG A 124 2.35 -7.50 13.59
N GLY A 125 1.61 -6.41 13.37
CA GLY A 125 1.43 -5.80 12.07
C GLY A 125 2.58 -4.88 11.64
N ALA A 126 3.39 -4.38 12.59
CA ALA A 126 4.57 -3.55 12.34
C ALA A 126 5.51 -3.55 13.54
N THR A 127 6.81 -3.38 13.30
CA THR A 127 7.78 -2.99 14.35
C THR A 127 7.83 -1.47 14.40
N LEU A 128 7.21 -0.90 15.40
CA LEU A 128 7.12 0.54 15.61
C LEU A 128 8.28 1.01 16.52
N ARG A 129 8.74 2.23 16.32
CA ARG A 129 9.73 2.87 17.21
C ARG A 129 9.03 3.91 18.07
N GLY A 130 9.27 3.87 19.38
CA GLY A 130 8.67 4.83 20.32
C GLY A 130 7.14 4.73 20.36
N ASP A 131 6.49 5.88 20.33
CA ASP A 131 5.02 6.02 20.43
C ASP A 131 4.30 6.00 19.08
N ASP A 132 4.95 5.54 17.99
CA ASP A 132 4.32 5.44 16.68
C ASP A 132 3.29 4.29 16.66
N VAL A 133 2.17 4.52 15.99
CA VAL A 133 1.08 3.54 15.89
C VAL A 133 0.59 3.44 14.45
N VAL A 134 0.11 2.26 14.05
CA VAL A 134 -0.56 2.10 12.74
C VAL A 134 -1.89 2.86 12.80
N GLN A 135 -2.04 3.83 11.93
CA GLN A 135 -3.24 4.67 11.85
C GLN A 135 -4.18 4.23 10.72
N HIS A 136 -3.63 3.81 9.58
CA HIS A 136 -4.42 3.32 8.46
C HIS A 136 -3.97 1.91 8.09
N PHE A 137 -4.95 1.02 7.91
CA PHE A 137 -4.76 -0.36 7.52
C PHE A 137 -5.78 -0.69 6.43
N ILE A 138 -5.33 -0.85 5.19
CA ILE A 138 -6.18 -0.84 4.01
C ILE A 138 -5.90 -2.08 3.19
N ALA A 139 -6.92 -2.92 2.99
CA ALA A 139 -6.87 -4.00 2.01
C ALA A 139 -7.13 -3.42 0.60
N THR A 140 -6.28 -3.75 -0.35
CA THR A 140 -6.34 -3.20 -1.71
C THR A 140 -5.60 -4.13 -2.69
N THR A 141 -5.44 -3.70 -3.95
CA THR A 141 -4.60 -4.40 -4.93
C THR A 141 -3.50 -3.50 -5.45
N ASN A 142 -2.52 -4.07 -6.16
CA ASN A 142 -1.39 -3.33 -6.72
C ASN A 142 -1.84 -2.17 -7.62
N HIS A 143 -2.88 -2.37 -8.43
CA HIS A 143 -3.30 -1.41 -9.45
C HIS A 143 -4.25 -0.33 -8.92
N HIS A 144 -4.72 -0.42 -7.69
CA HIS A 144 -5.57 0.60 -7.10
C HIS A 144 -4.83 1.91 -6.88
N TRP A 145 -5.56 3.01 -6.99
CA TRP A 145 -5.09 4.33 -6.57
C TRP A 145 -5.24 4.50 -5.07
N LEU A 146 -4.22 5.03 -4.44
CA LEU A 146 -4.27 5.50 -3.07
C LEU A 146 -4.34 7.03 -3.07
N LEU A 147 -5.40 7.56 -2.50
CA LEU A 147 -5.63 8.99 -2.33
C LEU A 147 -5.29 9.36 -0.89
N PHE A 148 -4.24 10.16 -0.72
CA PHE A 148 -3.79 10.64 0.59
C PHE A 148 -4.32 12.05 0.81
N PHE A 149 -5.27 12.18 1.71
CA PHE A 149 -5.83 13.46 2.14
C PHE A 149 -5.04 13.96 3.34
N THR A 150 -4.58 15.22 3.30
CA THR A 150 -3.81 15.82 4.37
C THR A 150 -4.67 16.72 5.24
N THR A 151 -4.23 16.96 6.48
CA THR A 151 -4.85 17.90 7.42
C THR A 151 -4.97 19.29 6.85
N ALA A 152 -4.05 19.70 5.96
CA ALA A 152 -4.07 20.97 5.23
C ALA A 152 -5.09 21.03 4.08
N GLY A 153 -5.95 20.01 3.91
CA GLY A 153 -7.01 20.01 2.89
C GLY A 153 -6.51 19.78 1.47
N ARG A 154 -5.38 19.14 1.31
CA ARG A 154 -4.83 18.71 0.01
C ARG A 154 -5.03 17.21 -0.19
N VAL A 155 -4.97 16.77 -1.45
CA VAL A 155 -4.96 15.36 -1.81
C VAL A 155 -3.81 15.06 -2.74
N TYR A 156 -3.10 13.99 -2.44
CA TYR A 156 -2.05 13.39 -3.25
C TYR A 156 -2.49 12.01 -3.70
N ARG A 157 -2.01 11.56 -4.84
CA ARG A 157 -2.34 10.23 -5.32
C ARG A 157 -1.10 9.47 -5.74
N THR A 158 -1.13 8.18 -5.53
CA THR A 158 -0.15 7.25 -6.07
C THR A 158 -0.80 5.90 -6.32
N LYS A 159 -0.20 5.08 -7.19
CA LYS A 159 -0.61 3.68 -7.30
C LYS A 159 -0.07 2.89 -6.11
N ALA A 160 -0.83 1.87 -5.67
CA ALA A 160 -0.43 1.06 -4.53
C ALA A 160 0.91 0.35 -4.76
N TYR A 161 1.23 -0.06 -6.00
CA TYR A 161 2.51 -0.67 -6.34
C TYR A 161 3.72 0.26 -6.18
N ASN A 162 3.55 1.58 -6.09
CA ASN A 162 4.64 2.52 -5.83
C ASN A 162 5.06 2.57 -4.36
N LEU A 163 4.23 2.08 -3.44
CA LEU A 163 4.63 1.99 -2.04
C LEU A 163 5.73 0.95 -1.87
N PRO A 164 6.67 1.16 -0.93
CA PRO A 164 7.72 0.19 -0.66
C PRO A 164 7.12 -1.15 -0.21
N GLU A 165 7.51 -2.22 -0.89
CA GLU A 165 7.18 -3.57 -0.47
C GLU A 165 8.02 -3.95 0.74
N ALA A 166 7.40 -4.45 1.77
CA ALA A 166 8.09 -4.82 2.99
C ALA A 166 7.38 -5.96 3.72
N ALA A 167 8.15 -6.74 4.48
CA ALA A 167 7.60 -7.75 5.34
C ALA A 167 6.66 -7.16 6.39
N ARG A 168 5.74 -7.98 6.90
CA ARG A 168 4.70 -7.58 7.85
C ARG A 168 5.24 -6.83 9.08
N ASP A 169 6.39 -7.25 9.60
CA ASP A 169 7.05 -6.68 10.78
C ASP A 169 8.03 -5.52 10.47
N ALA A 170 8.30 -5.23 9.20
CA ALA A 170 9.18 -4.14 8.81
C ALA A 170 8.51 -2.77 8.98
N LYS A 171 9.32 -1.71 9.13
CA LYS A 171 8.84 -0.33 9.31
C LYS A 171 8.25 0.28 8.03
N GLY A 172 8.75 -0.08 6.85
CA GLY A 172 8.41 0.58 5.59
C GLY A 172 9.23 1.84 5.30
N GLY A 173 8.78 2.64 4.33
CA GLY A 173 9.37 3.92 3.92
C GLY A 173 8.50 5.11 4.33
N HIS A 174 9.11 6.27 4.53
CA HIS A 174 8.36 7.47 4.87
C HIS A 174 7.66 8.03 3.61
N VAL A 175 6.37 8.36 3.72
CA VAL A 175 5.54 8.82 2.59
C VAL A 175 6.04 10.13 1.96
N ALA A 176 6.72 10.99 2.72
CA ALA A 176 7.34 12.20 2.19
C ALA A 176 8.46 11.92 1.16
N GLY A 177 9.01 10.71 1.14
CA GLY A 177 9.93 10.27 0.08
C GLY A 177 9.22 9.91 -1.24
N LEU A 178 7.92 9.67 -1.19
CA LEU A 178 7.10 9.27 -2.33
C LEU A 178 6.16 10.40 -2.80
N LEU A 179 5.61 11.16 -1.86
CA LEU A 179 4.65 12.22 -2.08
C LEU A 179 5.26 13.56 -1.65
N SER A 180 5.11 14.58 -2.50
CA SER A 180 5.66 15.92 -2.25
C SER A 180 4.78 16.71 -1.28
N PHE A 181 4.64 16.22 -0.03
CA PHE A 181 3.90 16.93 1.01
C PHE A 181 4.52 18.31 1.28
N GLN A 182 3.67 19.27 1.58
CA GLN A 182 4.12 20.56 2.07
C GLN A 182 4.62 20.42 3.53
N PRO A 183 5.43 21.35 4.04
CA PRO A 183 5.75 21.40 5.45
C PRO A 183 4.47 21.39 6.31
N ASP A 184 4.50 20.70 7.42
CA ASP A 184 3.41 20.61 8.41
C ASP A 184 2.08 19.97 7.90
N GLU A 185 2.15 19.21 6.82
CA GLU A 185 1.04 18.37 6.37
C GLU A 185 1.11 16.97 6.98
N ASP A 186 0.09 16.60 7.75
CA ASP A 186 -0.12 15.24 8.25
C ASP A 186 -1.20 14.52 7.43
N ILE A 187 -1.18 13.18 7.45
CA ILE A 187 -2.20 12.37 6.79
C ILE A 187 -3.47 12.37 7.65
N ALA A 188 -4.55 12.94 7.11
CA ALA A 188 -5.86 12.91 7.74
C ALA A 188 -6.63 11.62 7.40
N GLN A 189 -6.64 11.23 6.11
CA GLN A 189 -7.34 10.06 5.62
C GLN A 189 -6.66 9.49 4.38
N VAL A 190 -6.78 8.17 4.19
CA VAL A 190 -6.32 7.50 2.97
C VAL A 190 -7.45 6.64 2.42
N LEU A 191 -7.73 6.79 1.14
CA LEU A 191 -8.72 5.98 0.43
C LEU A 191 -8.03 5.16 -0.66
N ALA A 192 -8.40 3.89 -0.77
CA ALA A 192 -8.06 3.06 -1.91
C ALA A 192 -9.25 3.05 -2.89
N ILE A 193 -9.00 3.41 -4.14
CA ILE A 193 -10.00 3.35 -5.21
C ILE A 193 -9.47 2.57 -6.40
N ARG A 194 -10.32 1.76 -7.01
CA ARG A 194 -9.97 1.06 -8.24
C ARG A 194 -9.78 2.05 -9.39
N ASP A 195 -10.74 2.93 -9.55
CA ASP A 195 -10.79 3.99 -10.55
C ASP A 195 -11.64 5.17 -10.04
N TYR A 196 -11.73 6.24 -10.83
CA TYR A 196 -12.50 7.42 -10.47
C TYR A 196 -14.00 7.31 -10.81
N ASP A 197 -14.45 6.18 -11.33
CA ASP A 197 -15.83 5.84 -11.61
C ASP A 197 -16.44 4.91 -10.54
N GLN A 198 -15.64 4.50 -9.55
CA GLN A 198 -16.06 3.62 -8.46
C GLN A 198 -17.22 4.20 -7.63
N ALA A 199 -17.29 5.51 -7.47
CA ALA A 199 -18.38 6.23 -6.84
C ALA A 199 -18.59 7.60 -7.50
N PRO A 200 -19.80 8.14 -7.54
CA PRO A 200 -20.04 9.44 -8.16
C PRO A 200 -19.42 10.59 -7.38
N TYR A 201 -19.33 10.48 -6.06
CA TYR A 201 -18.93 11.57 -5.18
C TYR A 201 -17.91 11.15 -4.12
N LEU A 202 -17.15 12.14 -3.69
CA LEU A 202 -16.34 12.15 -2.49
C LEU A 202 -16.90 13.17 -1.53
N VAL A 203 -17.08 12.81 -0.26
CA VAL A 203 -17.47 13.71 0.83
C VAL A 203 -16.27 13.95 1.73
N LEU A 204 -16.03 15.21 2.05
CA LEU A 204 -14.99 15.68 2.96
C LEU A 204 -15.62 16.34 4.18
N ALA A 205 -14.99 16.19 5.35
CA ALA A 205 -15.40 16.87 6.57
C ALA A 205 -14.22 17.51 7.29
N THR A 206 -14.45 18.70 7.86
CA THR A 206 -13.43 19.45 8.60
C THR A 206 -13.69 19.46 10.10
N ARG A 207 -12.68 19.76 10.89
CA ARG A 207 -12.75 19.85 12.34
C ARG A 207 -13.81 20.84 12.84
N THR A 208 -13.99 21.95 12.12
CA THR A 208 -15.04 22.96 12.45
C THR A 208 -16.44 22.56 12.01
N GLY A 209 -16.62 21.34 11.45
CA GLY A 209 -17.92 20.79 11.07
C GLY A 209 -18.43 21.25 9.70
N LEU A 210 -17.56 21.72 8.83
CA LEU A 210 -17.89 21.92 7.42
C LEU A 210 -17.86 20.57 6.70
N VAL A 211 -18.76 20.40 5.74
CA VAL A 211 -18.83 19.23 4.86
C VAL A 211 -18.88 19.67 3.41
N LYS A 212 -18.35 18.85 2.53
CA LYS A 212 -18.31 19.12 1.10
C LYS A 212 -18.50 17.83 0.30
N LYS A 213 -19.42 17.84 -0.65
CA LYS A 213 -19.57 16.79 -1.67
C LYS A 213 -19.00 17.30 -2.99
N THR A 214 -18.13 16.52 -3.61
CA THR A 214 -17.47 16.83 -4.89
C THR A 214 -17.49 15.58 -5.77
N LYS A 215 -17.61 15.74 -7.09
CA LYS A 215 -17.47 14.59 -7.99
C LYS A 215 -16.09 13.95 -7.83
N LEU A 216 -16.04 12.63 -7.71
CA LEU A 216 -14.79 11.89 -7.51
C LEU A 216 -13.81 12.16 -8.66
N GLY A 217 -14.30 12.22 -9.90
CA GLY A 217 -13.50 12.52 -11.10
C GLY A 217 -12.76 13.87 -11.06
N ASP A 218 -13.23 14.86 -10.29
CA ASP A 218 -12.54 16.16 -10.15
C ASP A 218 -11.19 16.05 -9.43
N TYR A 219 -10.94 14.93 -8.75
CA TYR A 219 -9.66 14.62 -8.08
C TYR A 219 -8.68 13.87 -8.97
N ASN A 220 -9.08 13.47 -10.18
CA ASN A 220 -8.21 12.82 -11.15
C ASN A 220 -7.21 13.82 -11.75
N SER A 221 -6.11 14.04 -11.07
CA SER A 221 -5.08 14.99 -11.49
C SER A 221 -3.70 14.33 -11.52
N PRO A 222 -2.92 14.48 -12.59
CA PRO A 222 -1.56 13.93 -12.68
C PRO A 222 -0.52 14.71 -11.87
N ARG A 223 -0.91 15.79 -11.17
CA ARG A 223 0.02 16.68 -10.46
C ARG A 223 0.62 15.98 -9.23
N GLN A 224 1.93 15.75 -9.25
CA GLN A 224 2.66 15.14 -8.13
C GLN A 224 2.67 16.01 -6.87
N ALA A 225 2.63 17.33 -7.01
CA ALA A 225 2.54 18.28 -5.90
C ALA A 225 1.16 18.29 -5.20
N GLY A 226 0.30 17.33 -5.53
CA GLY A 226 -1.05 17.25 -5.01
C GLY A 226 -1.95 18.39 -5.52
N VAL A 227 -3.21 18.31 -5.17
CA VAL A 227 -4.22 19.32 -5.51
C VAL A 227 -5.02 19.69 -4.27
N ILE A 228 -5.55 20.92 -4.25
CA ILE A 228 -6.44 21.36 -3.18
C ILE A 228 -7.70 20.49 -3.22
N ALA A 229 -8.00 19.83 -2.10
CA ALA A 229 -9.20 19.04 -1.92
C ALA A 229 -10.34 19.88 -1.30
N ILE A 230 -10.01 20.78 -0.39
CA ILE A 230 -10.93 21.73 0.24
C ILE A 230 -10.14 23.00 0.59
N ASN A 231 -10.78 24.18 0.47
CA ASN A 231 -10.24 25.43 1.02
C ASN A 231 -10.89 25.67 2.37
N PHE A 232 -10.10 25.83 3.42
CA PHE A 232 -10.62 26.20 4.73
C PHE A 232 -11.10 27.64 4.75
N ARG A 233 -12.06 27.93 5.63
CA ARG A 233 -12.56 29.29 5.88
C ARG A 233 -11.83 29.95 7.05
N GLU A 234 -11.30 29.13 7.94
CA GLU A 234 -10.58 29.51 9.14
C GLU A 234 -9.18 28.91 9.06
N ASP A 235 -8.16 29.66 9.45
CA ASP A 235 -6.76 29.26 9.31
C ASP A 235 -6.39 28.07 10.22
N ASP A 236 -7.16 27.88 11.29
CA ASP A 236 -6.97 26.79 12.25
C ASP A 236 -7.84 25.55 11.98
N ASP A 237 -8.60 25.53 10.89
CA ASP A 237 -9.39 24.35 10.50
C ASP A 237 -8.51 23.29 9.85
N GLU A 238 -8.92 22.06 9.97
CA GLU A 238 -8.22 20.91 9.39
C GLU A 238 -9.20 19.88 8.82
N LEU A 239 -8.77 19.17 7.80
CA LEU A 239 -9.50 18.03 7.26
C LEU A 239 -9.39 16.86 8.24
N ILE A 240 -10.52 16.23 8.58
CA ILE A 240 -10.55 15.09 9.48
C ILE A 240 -11.07 13.81 8.82
N GLY A 241 -11.79 13.90 7.72
CA GLY A 241 -12.39 12.74 7.07
C GLY A 241 -12.64 12.94 5.59
N ALA A 242 -12.54 11.85 4.86
CA ALA A 242 -12.83 11.74 3.43
C ALA A 242 -13.44 10.35 3.17
N GLU A 243 -14.61 10.29 2.55
CA GLU A 243 -15.29 9.05 2.20
C GLU A 243 -15.99 9.13 0.86
N LEU A 244 -16.08 7.98 0.17
CA LEU A 244 -16.86 7.85 -1.06
C LEU A 244 -18.34 7.81 -0.73
N ALA A 245 -19.17 8.48 -1.55
CA ALA A 245 -20.61 8.50 -1.35
C ALA A 245 -21.39 8.45 -2.67
N ASN A 246 -22.60 7.91 -2.59
CA ASN A 246 -23.64 8.06 -3.60
C ASN A 246 -24.55 9.25 -3.28
N GLY A 247 -25.40 9.62 -4.21
CA GLY A 247 -26.29 10.76 -4.03
C GLY A 247 -27.41 10.56 -3.02
N ASP A 248 -27.74 9.32 -2.72
CA ASP A 248 -28.82 8.86 -1.84
C ASP A 248 -28.34 8.35 -0.47
N ASP A 249 -27.02 8.24 -0.29
CA ASP A 249 -26.42 7.84 0.99
C ASP A 249 -26.69 8.88 2.08
N ASP A 250 -26.55 8.46 3.35
CA ASP A 250 -26.61 9.36 4.49
C ASP A 250 -25.23 9.67 5.04
N ILE A 251 -25.06 10.88 5.54
CA ILE A 251 -23.85 11.34 6.23
C ILE A 251 -24.11 11.39 7.73
N LEU A 252 -23.29 10.71 8.50
CA LEU A 252 -23.28 10.78 9.96
C LEU A 252 -22.04 11.55 10.42
N LEU A 253 -22.24 12.61 11.16
CA LEU A 253 -21.17 13.37 11.82
C LEU A 253 -21.26 13.17 13.33
N VAL A 254 -20.13 12.93 13.99
CA VAL A 254 -20.05 12.78 15.44
C VAL A 254 -18.99 13.72 16.00
N SER A 255 -19.35 14.46 17.06
CA SER A 255 -18.45 15.41 17.73
C SER A 255 -17.69 14.80 18.89
N ARG A 256 -16.59 15.42 19.30
CA ARG A 256 -15.78 15.01 20.46
C ARG A 256 -16.55 15.03 21.79
N LYS A 257 -17.54 15.95 21.94
CA LYS A 257 -18.39 16.02 23.14
C LYS A 257 -19.66 15.16 23.03
N GLY A 258 -19.71 14.24 22.07
CA GLY A 258 -20.74 13.20 21.97
C GLY A 258 -22.06 13.66 21.36
N GLN A 259 -22.06 14.69 20.55
CA GLN A 259 -23.23 15.03 19.70
C GLN A 259 -23.09 14.34 18.34
N SER A 260 -24.21 14.09 17.68
CA SER A 260 -24.23 13.51 16.34
C SER A 260 -25.36 14.08 15.50
N ILE A 261 -25.16 14.15 14.20
CA ILE A 261 -26.17 14.54 13.23
C ILE A 261 -26.11 13.61 12.01
N ARG A 262 -27.27 13.11 11.59
CA ARG A 262 -27.42 12.30 10.37
C ARG A 262 -28.30 13.08 9.38
N PHE A 263 -27.84 13.21 8.14
CA PHE A 263 -28.55 13.89 7.07
C PHE A 263 -28.25 13.25 5.72
N LYS A 264 -29.13 13.44 4.73
CA LYS A 264 -28.94 12.86 3.40
C LYS A 264 -27.83 13.57 2.62
N ALA A 265 -27.08 12.79 1.83
CA ALA A 265 -26.10 13.32 0.88
C ALA A 265 -26.73 13.78 -0.45
N ASP A 266 -28.06 13.92 -0.51
CA ASP A 266 -28.77 14.38 -1.69
C ASP A 266 -28.42 15.83 -2.06
N ASP A 267 -28.94 16.31 -3.20
CA ASP A 267 -28.65 17.65 -3.70
C ASP A 267 -29.41 18.74 -2.94
N GLU A 268 -30.44 18.38 -2.16
CA GLU A 268 -31.16 19.32 -1.30
C GLU A 268 -30.35 19.68 -0.06
N GLN A 269 -29.75 18.67 0.57
CA GLN A 269 -28.95 18.83 1.79
C GLN A 269 -27.48 19.12 1.47
N LEU A 270 -26.86 18.41 0.53
CA LEU A 270 -25.46 18.54 0.21
C LEU A 270 -25.22 18.57 -1.31
N ARG A 271 -25.46 19.74 -1.91
CA ARG A 271 -25.23 19.95 -3.34
C ARG A 271 -23.77 19.74 -3.72
N PRO A 272 -23.46 19.05 -4.83
CA PRO A 272 -22.09 18.91 -5.32
C PRO A 272 -21.42 20.26 -5.57
N MET A 273 -20.18 20.40 -5.16
CA MET A 273 -19.38 21.62 -5.26
C MET A 273 -18.05 21.33 -5.92
N GLY A 274 -17.46 22.35 -6.52
CA GLY A 274 -16.14 22.24 -7.12
C GLY A 274 -15.05 21.94 -6.09
N ARG A 275 -13.98 21.31 -6.54
CA ARG A 275 -12.86 20.80 -5.71
C ARG A 275 -12.25 21.86 -4.78
N ALA A 276 -12.05 23.09 -5.24
CA ALA A 276 -11.40 24.17 -4.47
C ALA A 276 -12.38 25.05 -3.70
N THR A 277 -13.49 24.52 -3.21
CA THR A 277 -14.47 25.27 -2.40
C THR A 277 -14.34 24.91 -0.91
N GLY A 278 -14.86 25.76 -0.01
CA GLY A 278 -14.79 25.58 1.43
C GLY A 278 -15.92 24.77 2.06
N GLY A 279 -16.83 24.21 1.25
CA GLY A 279 -17.95 23.41 1.77
C GLY A 279 -19.05 24.22 2.44
N VAL A 280 -19.94 23.52 3.11
CA VAL A 280 -21.09 24.06 3.84
C VAL A 280 -21.13 23.50 5.25
N ARG A 281 -21.84 24.14 6.16
CA ARG A 281 -21.98 23.67 7.53
C ARG A 281 -22.74 22.35 7.58
N GLY A 282 -22.09 21.27 8.02
CA GLY A 282 -22.69 19.98 8.28
C GLY A 282 -23.24 19.89 9.70
N MET A 283 -22.47 20.36 10.68
CA MET A 283 -22.84 20.35 12.10
C MET A 283 -22.48 21.68 12.76
N LYS A 284 -23.27 22.11 13.74
CA LYS A 284 -23.00 23.26 14.59
C LYS A 284 -22.62 22.78 15.97
N PHE A 285 -21.54 23.33 16.50
CA PHE A 285 -21.04 23.00 17.84
C PHE A 285 -21.52 24.01 18.88
N ARG A 286 -21.57 23.56 20.13
CA ARG A 286 -21.69 24.38 21.32
C ARG A 286 -20.36 24.34 22.04
N ASP A 287 -20.01 25.45 22.66
CA ASP A 287 -18.75 25.58 23.42
C ASP A 287 -17.53 25.19 22.55
N ASP A 288 -16.45 24.72 23.16
CA ASP A 288 -15.23 24.27 22.49
C ASP A 288 -15.34 22.83 21.94
N ASP A 289 -16.48 22.46 21.32
CA ASP A 289 -16.64 21.14 20.68
C ASP A 289 -16.14 21.19 19.23
N SER A 290 -15.78 20.04 18.71
CA SER A 290 -15.28 19.90 17.35
C SER A 290 -15.72 18.57 16.74
N LEU A 291 -15.69 18.47 15.42
CA LEU A 291 -15.97 17.23 14.74
C LEU A 291 -14.87 16.18 15.05
N LEU A 292 -15.30 14.99 15.41
CA LEU A 292 -14.42 13.85 15.65
C LEU A 292 -14.35 12.92 14.44
N SER A 293 -15.51 12.59 13.86
CA SER A 293 -15.57 11.64 12.75
C SER A 293 -16.74 11.94 11.83
N MET A 294 -16.60 11.48 10.60
CA MET A 294 -17.60 11.40 9.58
C MET A 294 -17.70 9.97 9.08
N SER A 295 -18.90 9.46 8.87
CA SER A 295 -19.16 8.17 8.25
C SER A 295 -20.28 8.28 7.23
N VAL A 296 -20.17 7.48 6.17
CA VAL A 296 -21.21 7.37 5.12
C VAL A 296 -22.02 6.11 5.37
N ILE A 297 -23.32 6.25 5.53
CA ILE A 297 -24.27 5.17 5.67
C ILE A 297 -24.89 4.91 4.29
N ARG A 298 -24.72 3.70 3.77
CA ARG A 298 -25.20 3.35 2.43
C ARG A 298 -26.73 3.26 2.40
N ALA A 299 -27.36 3.91 1.43
CA ALA A 299 -28.81 3.89 1.28
C ALA A 299 -29.36 2.45 1.13
N ALA A 300 -28.71 1.62 0.33
CA ALA A 300 -29.11 0.21 0.16
C ALA A 300 -29.15 -0.61 1.47
N GLN A 301 -28.30 -0.26 2.43
CA GLN A 301 -28.30 -0.93 3.75
C GLN A 301 -29.44 -0.43 4.64
N VAL A 302 -29.74 0.89 4.58
CA VAL A 302 -30.86 1.48 5.33
C VAL A 302 -32.19 0.92 4.84
N GLU A 303 -32.39 0.84 3.52
CA GLU A 303 -33.59 0.27 2.92
C GLU A 303 -33.75 -1.22 3.27
N ALA A 304 -32.65 -1.97 3.33
CA ALA A 304 -32.66 -3.37 3.69
C ALA A 304 -33.00 -3.56 5.19
N GLU A 305 -32.46 -2.73 6.09
CA GLU A 305 -32.82 -2.77 7.53
C GLU A 305 -34.29 -2.39 7.76
N GLU A 306 -34.82 -1.36 7.06
CA GLU A 306 -36.24 -0.96 7.16
C GLU A 306 -37.17 -2.05 6.63
N ALA A 307 -36.77 -2.77 5.58
CA ALA A 307 -37.56 -3.89 5.03
C ALA A 307 -37.65 -5.08 6.02
N VAL A 308 -36.58 -5.36 6.74
CA VAL A 308 -36.57 -6.46 7.76
C VAL A 308 -37.41 -6.11 8.99
N GLU A 309 -37.46 -4.84 9.40
CA GLU A 309 -38.38 -4.41 10.51
C GLU A 309 -39.87 -4.50 10.13
N GLY A 310 -40.19 -4.44 8.82
CA GLY A 310 -41.57 -4.47 8.30
C GLY A 310 -42.15 -5.87 8.08
N ASP A 311 -41.35 -6.87 7.82
CA ASP A 311 -41.76 -8.25 7.54
C ASP A 311 -40.87 -9.22 8.32
N ALA A 312 -41.46 -9.98 9.25
CA ALA A 312 -40.74 -10.90 10.14
C ALA A 312 -40.20 -12.17 9.43
N ALA A 313 -39.63 -11.99 8.24
CA ALA A 313 -38.93 -13.03 7.52
C ALA A 313 -37.40 -12.85 7.75
N GLU A 314 -36.83 -13.79 8.51
CA GLU A 314 -35.36 -13.93 8.62
C GLU A 314 -34.72 -14.06 7.21
N SER A 315 -34.26 -12.92 6.67
CA SER A 315 -33.37 -12.95 5.53
C SER A 315 -31.92 -12.92 6.06
N ASP A 316 -31.22 -14.02 5.94
CA ASP A 316 -29.84 -14.25 6.39
C ASP A 316 -28.79 -13.32 5.75
N GLU A 317 -29.19 -12.30 4.97
CA GLU A 317 -28.25 -11.50 4.16
C GLU A 317 -28.06 -10.04 4.61
N VAL A 318 -28.92 -9.51 5.51
CA VAL A 318 -28.79 -8.09 5.94
C VAL A 318 -28.21 -8.03 7.34
N LYS A 319 -26.94 -7.68 7.44
CA LYS A 319 -26.29 -7.47 8.73
C LYS A 319 -26.65 -6.10 9.29
N GLU A 320 -27.18 -6.09 10.51
CA GLU A 320 -27.50 -4.87 11.24
C GLU A 320 -26.24 -4.03 11.51
N GLN A 321 -26.30 -2.74 11.21
CA GLN A 321 -25.20 -1.82 11.42
C GLN A 321 -25.39 -0.97 12.67
N TYR A 322 -24.26 -0.69 13.32
CA TYR A 322 -24.19 0.10 14.54
C TYR A 322 -23.16 1.22 14.43
N VAL A 323 -23.40 2.28 15.16
CA VAL A 323 -22.37 3.28 15.46
C VAL A 323 -21.68 2.85 16.76
N PHE A 324 -20.40 2.49 16.68
CA PHE A 324 -19.55 2.24 17.84
C PHE A 324 -18.87 3.53 18.26
N ALA A 325 -19.03 3.92 19.50
CA ALA A 325 -18.41 5.12 20.08
C ALA A 325 -17.58 4.73 21.30
N ILE A 326 -16.36 5.26 21.40
CA ILE A 326 -15.41 4.99 22.47
C ILE A 326 -14.78 6.29 22.98
N THR A 327 -14.54 6.37 24.31
CA THR A 327 -13.96 7.53 25.00
C THR A 327 -12.53 7.25 25.42
N ASP A 328 -11.76 8.32 25.69
CA ASP A 328 -10.41 8.25 26.28
C ASP A 328 -10.41 7.70 27.70
N GLY A 329 -11.52 7.78 28.43
CA GLY A 329 -11.74 7.07 29.70
C GLY A 329 -11.98 5.57 29.58
N GLY A 330 -11.94 5.01 28.36
CA GLY A 330 -12.13 3.58 28.10
C GLY A 330 -13.60 3.13 28.15
N PHE A 331 -14.56 4.04 28.02
CA PHE A 331 -16.00 3.67 27.93
C PHE A 331 -16.41 3.55 26.46
N ALA A 332 -17.15 2.51 26.14
CA ALA A 332 -17.64 2.28 24.80
C ALA A 332 -19.14 1.96 24.78
N LYS A 333 -19.78 2.21 23.64
CA LYS A 333 -21.18 1.93 23.38
C LYS A 333 -21.38 1.65 21.89
N ARG A 334 -22.23 0.66 21.55
CA ARG A 334 -22.79 0.51 20.20
C ARG A 334 -24.26 0.95 20.20
N THR A 335 -24.69 1.64 19.16
CA THR A 335 -26.06 2.12 18.99
C THR A 335 -26.49 1.84 17.55
N ARG A 336 -27.68 1.29 17.34
CA ARG A 336 -28.20 1.02 15.99
C ARG A 336 -28.26 2.29 15.17
N ILE A 337 -28.00 2.20 13.88
CA ILE A 337 -28.08 3.32 12.96
C ILE A 337 -29.52 3.89 12.91
N SER A 338 -30.53 3.04 13.04
CA SER A 338 -31.95 3.44 13.07
C SER A 338 -32.29 4.39 14.23
N GLU A 339 -31.54 4.36 15.34
CA GLU A 339 -31.72 5.31 16.46
C GLU A 339 -31.22 6.73 16.14
N TYR A 340 -30.43 6.91 15.07
CA TYR A 340 -29.97 8.21 14.60
C TYR A 340 -30.93 8.77 13.55
N ARG A 341 -31.95 9.51 13.99
CA ARG A 341 -32.95 10.10 13.10
C ARG A 341 -32.33 11.02 12.06
N LEU A 342 -32.89 10.99 10.86
CA LEU A 342 -32.58 11.98 9.81
C LEU A 342 -32.94 13.39 10.26
N GLN A 343 -32.07 14.34 9.97
CA GLN A 343 -32.22 15.77 10.27
C GLN A 343 -31.73 16.60 9.09
N SER A 344 -32.06 17.89 9.09
CA SER A 344 -31.40 18.82 8.19
C SER A 344 -29.98 19.11 8.68
N ARG A 345 -29.02 19.19 7.77
CA ARG A 345 -27.63 19.55 8.10
C ARG A 345 -27.50 20.90 8.78
N GLY A 346 -26.40 21.15 9.47
CA GLY A 346 -26.09 22.43 10.12
C GLY A 346 -26.76 22.63 11.48
N GLY A 347 -27.50 21.63 11.97
CA GLY A 347 -28.02 21.58 13.34
C GLY A 347 -26.96 21.20 14.37
N ILE A 348 -27.37 21.21 15.67
CA ILE A 348 -26.54 20.75 16.79
C ILE A 348 -26.58 19.21 16.88
N GLY A 349 -27.61 18.59 16.30
CA GLY A 349 -27.82 17.15 16.32
C GLY A 349 -28.41 16.62 17.63
N ILE A 350 -28.21 15.33 17.86
CA ILE A 350 -28.66 14.59 19.03
C ILE A 350 -27.46 13.96 19.77
N LYS A 351 -27.65 13.52 21.00
CA LYS A 351 -26.61 12.85 21.75
C LYS A 351 -26.32 11.46 21.17
N ALA A 352 -25.11 11.21 20.72
CA ALA A 352 -24.60 9.88 20.42
C ALA A 352 -24.22 9.13 21.69
N MET A 353 -23.55 9.82 22.62
CA MET A 353 -23.13 9.25 23.90
C MET A 353 -23.20 10.31 25.02
N SER A 354 -23.64 9.90 26.22
CA SER A 354 -23.67 10.80 27.37
C SER A 354 -22.32 10.82 28.07
N LEU A 355 -21.65 11.97 28.06
CA LEU A 355 -20.36 12.23 28.70
C LEU A 355 -20.51 13.04 30.01
N ALA A 356 -21.66 12.98 30.66
CA ALA A 356 -21.97 13.79 31.87
C ALA A 356 -21.10 13.47 33.09
N ASN A 357 -20.40 12.34 33.11
CA ASN A 357 -19.45 11.98 34.15
C ASN A 357 -18.03 12.28 33.65
N GLU A 358 -17.27 13.07 34.41
CA GLU A 358 -15.89 13.45 34.09
C GLU A 358 -14.97 12.24 33.86
N ASP A 359 -15.21 11.12 34.59
CA ASP A 359 -14.45 9.88 34.44
C ASP A 359 -14.56 9.26 33.03
N ARG A 360 -15.57 9.66 32.24
CA ARG A 360 -15.76 9.14 30.87
C ARG A 360 -14.85 9.81 29.87
N GLY A 361 -14.40 11.03 30.15
CA GLY A 361 -13.61 11.82 29.20
C GLY A 361 -14.38 12.25 27.96
N GLY A 362 -13.66 12.52 26.86
CA GLY A 362 -14.18 12.85 25.55
C GLY A 362 -14.21 11.66 24.60
N LEU A 363 -15.00 11.73 23.53
CA LEU A 363 -14.95 10.73 22.48
C LEU A 363 -13.61 10.80 21.74
N VAL A 364 -13.00 9.64 21.51
CA VAL A 364 -11.77 9.47 20.73
C VAL A 364 -11.98 8.65 19.47
N GLY A 365 -13.12 7.96 19.34
CA GLY A 365 -13.50 7.23 18.14
C GLY A 365 -15.01 7.08 18.04
N ALA A 366 -15.53 7.20 16.82
CA ALA A 366 -16.90 6.87 16.47
C ALA A 366 -16.93 6.45 14.99
N PHE A 367 -17.40 5.24 14.72
CA PHE A 367 -17.40 4.66 13.38
C PHE A 367 -18.48 3.58 13.25
N ILE A 368 -18.85 3.24 12.03
CA ILE A 368 -19.84 2.22 11.72
C ILE A 368 -19.21 0.85 11.83
N VAL A 369 -19.93 -0.07 12.45
CA VAL A 369 -19.56 -1.48 12.63
C VAL A 369 -20.76 -2.39 12.40
N GLU A 370 -20.49 -3.63 12.05
CA GLU A 370 -21.49 -4.71 11.97
C GLU A 370 -21.41 -5.62 13.19
N GLU A 371 -22.44 -6.43 13.39
CA GLU A 371 -22.37 -7.51 14.37
C GLU A 371 -21.31 -8.50 13.93
N ASP A 372 -20.52 -9.03 14.85
CA ASP A 372 -19.34 -9.87 14.60
C ASP A 372 -18.04 -9.12 14.20
N ASP A 373 -18.07 -7.82 13.97
CA ASP A 373 -16.84 -7.04 13.84
C ASP A 373 -16.03 -7.05 15.15
N GLU A 374 -14.73 -6.78 15.02
CA GLU A 374 -13.84 -6.69 16.16
C GLU A 374 -13.14 -5.32 16.16
N VAL A 375 -13.09 -4.70 17.32
CA VAL A 375 -12.40 -3.43 17.53
C VAL A 375 -11.07 -3.66 18.24
N LEU A 376 -10.03 -3.05 17.69
CA LEU A 376 -8.72 -2.95 18.32
C LEU A 376 -8.61 -1.60 19.02
N SER A 377 -8.56 -1.64 20.36
CA SER A 377 -8.30 -0.45 21.18
C SER A 377 -6.85 -0.45 21.62
N ILE A 378 -6.18 0.69 21.43
CA ILE A 378 -4.78 0.88 21.81
C ILE A 378 -4.73 1.98 22.88
N THR A 379 -4.20 1.66 24.06
CA THR A 379 -4.01 2.64 25.12
C THR A 379 -2.80 3.52 24.87
N SER A 380 -2.71 4.67 25.55
CA SER A 380 -1.53 5.53 25.54
C SER A 380 -0.26 4.83 26.04
N SER A 381 -0.40 3.77 26.86
CA SER A 381 0.70 2.91 27.31
C SER A 381 1.11 1.84 26.30
N GLY A 382 0.45 1.78 25.12
CA GLY A 382 0.74 0.80 24.06
C GLY A 382 0.12 -0.59 24.28
N GLN A 383 -0.77 -0.75 25.24
CA GLN A 383 -1.55 -1.98 25.38
C GLN A 383 -2.61 -2.06 24.29
N VAL A 384 -2.73 -3.23 23.68
CA VAL A 384 -3.69 -3.49 22.61
C VAL A 384 -4.73 -4.49 23.11
N VAL A 385 -5.98 -4.10 23.04
CA VAL A 385 -7.12 -4.94 23.37
C VAL A 385 -7.96 -5.15 22.13
N ARG A 386 -8.28 -6.39 21.82
CA ARG A 386 -9.19 -6.79 20.75
C ARG A 386 -10.52 -7.22 21.37
N SER A 387 -11.59 -6.55 21.02
CA SER A 387 -12.92 -6.79 21.56
C SER A 387 -13.90 -7.06 20.43
N PRO A 388 -14.69 -8.16 20.48
CA PRO A 388 -15.78 -8.36 19.54
C PRO A 388 -16.90 -7.35 19.81
N ILE A 389 -17.55 -6.88 18.75
CA ILE A 389 -18.72 -6.00 18.83
C ILE A 389 -19.95 -6.88 19.10
N ASP A 390 -20.30 -7.04 20.36
CA ASP A 390 -21.42 -7.89 20.79
C ASP A 390 -22.47 -7.09 21.62
N ALA A 391 -23.45 -7.80 22.13
CA ALA A 391 -24.54 -7.23 22.94
C ALA A 391 -24.05 -6.52 24.21
N ASN A 392 -22.82 -6.78 24.70
CA ASN A 392 -22.29 -6.16 25.91
C ASN A 392 -22.07 -4.64 25.74
N PHE A 393 -21.95 -4.17 24.50
CA PHE A 393 -21.80 -2.75 24.19
C PHE A 393 -23.13 -2.00 23.97
N ARG A 394 -24.32 -2.61 24.22
CA ARG A 394 -25.63 -1.94 24.11
C ARG A 394 -25.77 -0.77 25.09
N GLN A 395 -25.11 -0.84 26.24
CA GLN A 395 -25.08 0.23 27.25
C GLN A 395 -23.67 0.76 27.38
N ILE A 396 -23.57 2.02 27.86
CA ILE A 396 -22.24 2.61 28.14
C ILE A 396 -21.60 1.79 29.26
N GLY A 397 -20.54 1.04 28.93
CA GLY A 397 -19.77 0.23 29.85
C GLY A 397 -18.28 0.51 29.68
N ARG A 398 -17.47 0.13 30.66
CA ARG A 398 -16.02 0.15 30.50
C ARG A 398 -15.66 -0.94 29.48
N ALA A 399 -15.04 -0.54 28.38
CA ALA A 399 -14.31 -1.47 27.55
C ALA A 399 -13.19 -2.04 28.44
N HIS A 400 -13.12 -3.37 28.58
CA HIS A 400 -12.02 -3.98 29.31
C HIS A 400 -10.71 -3.69 28.60
N VAL A 401 -10.04 -2.64 29.01
CA VAL A 401 -8.72 -2.21 28.53
C VAL A 401 -7.69 -2.60 29.58
#